data_7384593b730301b224fc2e717c8e4af9
#
_entry.id   7384593b730301b224fc2e717c8e4af9
#
_cell.length_a   1.000
_cell.length_b   1.000
_cell.length_c   1.000
_cell.angle_alpha   90.00
_cell.angle_beta   90.00
_cell.angle_gamma   90.00
#
_symmetry.space_group_name_H-M   'P 1'
#
loop_
_entity.id
_entity.type
_entity.pdbx_description
1 polymer ?
#
loop_
_entity_poly.entity_id
_entity_poly.type
_entity_poly.pdbx_seq_one_letter_code
_entity_poly.pdbx_strand_id
1 'polypeptide(L)'
;MPIKKKVRGARPISDRGERASRNWRPLLIIALAMGTLAGLSYGGLWLWQRTPVQQLSRVDALEQVRVKGPFNAVTQRQVEETLLPYLREGFFSADIRGMREALLQNPWISGASVSRRWPRGVEVEVQEAQPLAAWGEDKLLVASGELLPRPAQMNSGRLPELAGDEELVERIVAQYQALAGLLTTRDMEVKRLSFDDLAGWQLELVSGVQLHLGHDELLERVNRFLQLSRGVLAPHLEKVSRVDTRYGNAVAVQWKEDKQQN
;
A
#
# COMPACT_ATOMS: atom_id res chain seq x y z
N MET A 1 -104.71 78.96 -47.83
CA MET A 1 -105.14 77.66 -47.30
C MET A 1 -104.04 77.16 -46.37
N PRO A 2 -104.33 77.02 -45.08
CA PRO A 2 -103.30 76.75 -44.07
C PRO A 2 -103.22 75.29 -43.67
N ILE A 3 -102.07 74.81 -43.46
CA ILE A 3 -101.82 73.47 -42.93
C ILE A 3 -101.31 73.58 -41.49
N LYS A 4 -102.06 72.95 -40.62
CA LYS A 4 -101.69 72.88 -39.13
C LYS A 4 -100.53 71.94 -38.87
N LYS A 5 -99.59 72.45 -38.16
CA LYS A 5 -98.48 71.68 -37.52
C LYS A 5 -98.95 71.16 -36.13
N LYS A 6 -98.89 69.84 -36.00
CA LYS A 6 -99.13 69.15 -34.71
C LYS A 6 -97.87 68.93 -33.90
N VAL A 7 -97.78 69.49 -32.78
CA VAL A 7 -96.69 69.30 -31.79
C VAL A 7 -96.89 67.97 -31.04
N ARG A 8 -95.90 67.09 -31.03
CA ARG A 8 -95.91 65.86 -30.24
C ARG A 8 -95.03 66.06 -29.02
N GLY A 9 -95.65 65.73 -27.86
CA GLY A 9 -95.02 65.86 -26.59
C GLY A 9 -93.87 64.87 -26.32
N ALA A 10 -92.95 65.34 -25.52
CA ALA A 10 -91.85 64.61 -25.03
C ALA A 10 -92.24 63.54 -24.03
N ARG A 11 -91.65 62.34 -24.13
CA ARG A 11 -91.75 61.30 -23.16
C ARG A 11 -90.60 61.39 -22.21
N PRO A 12 -90.79 61.14 -20.86
CA PRO A 12 -89.66 61.12 -19.94
C PRO A 12 -88.84 59.83 -20.05
N ILE A 13 -87.55 59.92 -20.03
CA ILE A 13 -86.56 58.82 -19.99
C ILE A 13 -86.54 58.32 -18.53
N SER A 14 -86.97 57.07 -18.37
CA SER A 14 -86.76 56.37 -17.07
C SER A 14 -85.34 55.84 -17.03
N ASP A 15 -84.60 56.46 -16.17
CA ASP A 15 -83.28 55.96 -15.77
C ASP A 15 -83.43 54.67 -14.89
N ARG A 16 -83.18 53.51 -15.52
CA ARG A 16 -83.02 52.22 -14.84
C ARG A 16 -81.57 52.01 -14.61
N GLY A 17 -81.06 52.44 -13.48
CA GLY A 17 -79.77 52.03 -13.00
C GLY A 17 -79.68 50.51 -12.89
N GLU A 18 -79.04 49.89 -13.84
CA GLU A 18 -78.57 48.50 -13.73
C GLU A 18 -77.51 48.41 -12.65
N ARG A 19 -77.86 47.91 -11.47
CA ARG A 19 -76.91 47.44 -10.49
C ARG A 19 -76.28 46.17 -11.05
N ALA A 20 -75.12 46.30 -11.69
CA ALA A 20 -74.26 45.17 -12.03
C ALA A 20 -73.82 44.50 -10.72
N SER A 21 -74.42 43.34 -10.42
CA SER A 21 -73.98 42.46 -9.31
C SER A 21 -72.58 41.94 -9.68
N ARG A 22 -71.58 42.60 -9.13
CA ARG A 22 -70.17 42.21 -9.28
C ARG A 22 -69.96 40.85 -8.61
N ASN A 23 -70.03 39.76 -9.40
CA ASN A 23 -69.79 38.39 -8.94
C ASN A 23 -68.31 38.24 -8.60
N TRP A 24 -67.94 38.49 -7.39
CA TRP A 24 -66.55 38.31 -6.88
C TRP A 24 -66.23 36.86 -6.48
N ARG A 25 -67.22 35.96 -6.58
CA ARG A 25 -66.99 34.53 -6.35
C ARG A 25 -65.85 33.93 -7.17
N PRO A 26 -65.66 34.22 -8.47
CA PRO A 26 -64.52 33.69 -9.19
C PRO A 26 -63.22 34.31 -8.74
N LEU A 27 -63.19 35.57 -8.33
CA LEU A 27 -61.98 36.22 -7.80
C LEU A 27 -61.52 35.64 -6.48
N LEU A 28 -62.46 35.25 -5.58
CA LEU A 28 -62.18 34.57 -4.33
C LEU A 28 -61.62 33.16 -4.58
N ILE A 29 -62.10 32.44 -5.54
CA ILE A 29 -61.63 31.10 -5.91
C ILE A 29 -60.19 31.19 -6.46
N ILE A 30 -59.89 32.17 -7.32
CA ILE A 30 -58.59 32.43 -7.87
C ILE A 30 -57.60 32.85 -6.75
N ALA A 31 -58.01 33.71 -5.83
CA ALA A 31 -57.17 34.11 -4.69
C ALA A 31 -56.88 32.93 -3.77
N LEU A 32 -57.86 32.06 -3.51
CA LEU A 32 -57.71 30.86 -2.69
C LEU A 32 -56.73 29.84 -3.39
N ALA A 33 -56.90 29.66 -4.72
CA ALA A 33 -56.00 28.77 -5.48
C ALA A 33 -54.58 29.30 -5.52
N MET A 34 -54.36 30.61 -5.68
CA MET A 34 -53.06 31.22 -5.64
C MET A 34 -52.45 31.15 -4.24
N GLY A 35 -53.20 31.34 -3.18
CA GLY A 35 -52.78 31.19 -1.78
C GLY A 35 -52.32 29.76 -1.44
N THR A 36 -53.06 28.75 -1.95
CA THR A 36 -52.65 27.33 -1.74
C THR A 36 -51.45 26.98 -2.55
N LEU A 37 -51.29 27.47 -3.79
CA LEU A 37 -50.11 27.24 -4.60
C LEU A 37 -48.83 27.93 -3.99
N ALA A 38 -49.00 29.15 -3.51
CA ALA A 38 -47.92 29.87 -2.80
C ALA A 38 -47.58 29.21 -1.46
N GLY A 39 -48.53 28.69 -0.74
CA GLY A 39 -48.34 27.93 0.51
C GLY A 39 -47.58 26.60 0.25
N LEU A 40 -47.97 25.88 -0.79
CA LEU A 40 -47.27 24.63 -1.18
C LEU A 40 -45.86 24.86 -1.68
N SER A 41 -45.63 25.93 -2.47
CA SER A 41 -44.29 26.26 -2.93
C SER A 41 -43.41 26.79 -1.80
N TYR A 42 -43.93 27.62 -0.90
CA TYR A 42 -43.17 28.10 0.26
C TYR A 42 -42.92 26.98 1.28
N GLY A 43 -43.91 26.12 1.51
CA GLY A 43 -43.79 24.92 2.34
C GLY A 43 -42.77 23.93 1.77
N GLY A 44 -42.79 23.72 0.45
CA GLY A 44 -41.81 22.87 -0.24
C GLY A 44 -40.40 23.42 -0.15
N LEU A 45 -40.20 24.74 -0.38
CA LEU A 45 -38.91 25.38 -0.20
C LEU A 45 -38.41 25.33 1.25
N TRP A 46 -39.32 25.54 2.19
CA TRP A 46 -39.01 25.53 3.63
C TRP A 46 -38.66 24.12 4.13
N LEU A 47 -39.35 23.09 3.65
CA LEU A 47 -39.00 21.69 3.87
C LEU A 47 -37.67 21.30 3.20
N TRP A 48 -37.41 21.81 2.01
CA TRP A 48 -36.15 21.54 1.28
C TRP A 48 -34.95 22.22 1.98
N GLN A 49 -35.14 23.40 2.54
CA GLN A 49 -34.12 24.08 3.34
C GLN A 49 -33.89 23.44 4.73
N ARG A 50 -34.87 22.70 5.23
CA ARG A 50 -34.78 21.99 6.53
C ARG A 50 -34.42 20.52 6.42
N THR A 51 -34.38 19.94 5.24
CA THR A 51 -33.73 18.64 5.08
C THR A 51 -32.24 18.83 5.37
N PRO A 52 -31.73 18.30 6.49
CA PRO A 52 -30.31 18.48 6.81
C PRO A 52 -29.52 17.60 5.87
N VAL A 53 -29.06 18.19 4.75
CA VAL A 53 -28.07 17.58 3.82
C VAL A 53 -26.83 17.15 4.64
N GLN A 54 -26.60 17.80 5.79
CA GLN A 54 -25.57 17.43 6.76
C GLN A 54 -25.81 16.07 7.44
N GLN A 55 -27.03 15.53 7.48
CA GLN A 55 -27.26 14.20 8.05
C GLN A 55 -26.92 13.08 7.04
N LEU A 56 -27.03 13.32 5.75
CA LEU A 56 -26.60 12.36 4.74
C LEU A 56 -25.07 12.20 4.74
N SER A 57 -24.32 13.26 5.03
CA SER A 57 -22.86 13.22 5.19
C SER A 57 -22.41 12.38 6.39
N ARG A 58 -23.22 12.30 7.45
CA ARG A 58 -22.94 11.45 8.62
C ARG A 58 -23.25 9.97 8.39
N VAL A 59 -24.15 9.69 7.46
CA VAL A 59 -24.51 8.29 7.11
C VAL A 59 -23.42 7.63 6.27
N ASP A 60 -22.61 8.41 5.54
CA ASP A 60 -21.55 7.92 4.67
C ASP A 60 -20.14 7.99 5.29
N ALA A 61 -20.00 8.50 6.51
CA ALA A 61 -18.70 8.57 7.17
C ALA A 61 -18.12 7.17 7.41
N LEU A 62 -16.86 6.97 7.01
CA LEU A 62 -16.10 5.78 7.37
C LEU A 62 -15.82 5.80 8.88
N GLU A 63 -16.28 4.78 9.59
CA GLU A 63 -16.17 4.68 11.06
C GLU A 63 -15.04 3.76 11.50
N GLN A 64 -14.68 2.77 10.68
CA GLN A 64 -13.69 1.76 11.04
C GLN A 64 -12.75 1.47 9.89
N VAL A 65 -11.47 1.61 10.16
CA VAL A 65 -10.40 1.09 9.30
C VAL A 65 -9.71 -0.03 10.05
N ARG A 66 -9.73 -1.21 9.49
CA ARG A 66 -9.04 -2.37 10.05
C ARG A 66 -7.87 -2.71 9.15
N VAL A 67 -6.67 -2.55 9.68
CA VAL A 67 -5.44 -2.89 8.97
C VAL A 67 -4.89 -4.20 9.53
N LYS A 68 -4.54 -5.12 8.64
CA LYS A 68 -3.92 -6.42 8.95
C LYS A 68 -2.62 -6.56 8.18
N GLY A 69 -1.64 -7.15 8.80
CA GLY A 69 -0.34 -7.43 8.18
C GLY A 69 0.69 -7.88 9.21
N PRO A 70 1.86 -8.34 8.76
CA PRO A 70 2.94 -8.75 9.65
C PRO A 70 3.64 -7.58 10.34
N PHE A 71 3.66 -6.39 9.74
CA PHE A 71 4.24 -5.14 10.24
C PHE A 71 5.72 -5.25 10.70
N ASN A 72 6.52 -6.00 9.94
CA ASN A 72 7.96 -6.14 10.19
C ASN A 72 8.77 -5.05 9.47
N ALA A 73 8.41 -4.78 8.21
CA ALA A 73 9.06 -3.78 7.36
C ALA A 73 8.32 -2.45 7.35
N VAL A 74 6.98 -2.50 7.33
CA VAL A 74 6.09 -1.33 7.30
C VAL A 74 5.32 -1.28 8.62
N THR A 75 5.17 -0.10 9.21
CA THR A 75 4.35 0.05 10.42
C THR A 75 2.87 0.19 10.08
N GLN A 76 1.99 -0.26 10.96
CA GLN A 76 0.55 -0.05 10.82
C GLN A 76 0.21 1.44 10.61
N ARG A 77 0.90 2.32 11.34
CA ARG A 77 0.73 3.76 11.23
C ARG A 77 1.05 4.30 9.83
N GLN A 78 2.13 3.83 9.20
CA GLN A 78 2.46 4.22 7.82
C GLN A 78 1.38 3.82 6.83
N VAL A 79 0.79 2.62 7.00
CA VAL A 79 -0.33 2.16 6.18
C VAL A 79 -1.55 3.05 6.39
N GLU A 80 -1.91 3.36 7.64
CA GLU A 80 -3.02 4.25 7.97
C GLU A 80 -2.81 5.67 7.40
N GLU A 81 -1.62 6.24 7.55
CA GLU A 81 -1.27 7.57 7.01
C GLU A 81 -1.39 7.62 5.49
N THR A 82 -0.98 6.56 4.78
CA THR A 82 -1.14 6.45 3.32
C THR A 82 -2.61 6.46 2.90
N LEU A 83 -3.50 5.91 3.73
CA LEU A 83 -4.93 5.81 3.43
C LEU A 83 -5.73 7.04 3.81
N LEU A 84 -5.22 7.92 4.71
CA LEU A 84 -5.94 9.10 5.20
C LEU A 84 -6.59 9.97 4.11
N PRO A 85 -5.96 10.25 2.95
CA PRO A 85 -6.59 11.05 1.89
C PRO A 85 -7.90 10.44 1.37
N TYR A 86 -7.93 9.12 1.23
CA TYR A 86 -9.05 8.36 0.65
C TYR A 86 -10.20 8.14 1.64
N LEU A 87 -9.93 8.20 2.95
CA LEU A 87 -10.93 7.96 4.00
C LEU A 87 -11.89 9.15 4.18
N ARG A 88 -11.55 10.32 3.65
CA ARG A 88 -12.37 11.52 3.76
C ARG A 88 -13.58 11.53 2.83
N GLU A 89 -13.59 10.70 1.81
CA GLU A 89 -14.61 10.67 0.77
C GLU A 89 -15.89 9.97 1.18
N GLY A 90 -15.89 9.23 2.29
CA GLY A 90 -17.03 8.46 2.77
C GLY A 90 -17.00 6.98 2.32
N PHE A 91 -17.92 6.18 2.88
CA PHE A 91 -17.91 4.72 2.69
C PHE A 91 -18.25 4.29 1.25
N PHE A 92 -19.24 4.94 0.62
CA PHE A 92 -19.70 4.55 -0.73
C PHE A 92 -18.79 5.13 -1.82
N SER A 93 -18.26 6.32 -1.61
CA SER A 93 -17.39 7.03 -2.54
C SER A 93 -15.90 6.69 -2.42
N ALA A 94 -15.50 5.99 -1.33
CA ALA A 94 -14.11 5.61 -1.10
C ALA A 94 -13.51 4.88 -2.31
N ASP A 95 -12.41 5.40 -2.83
CA ASP A 95 -11.67 4.79 -3.95
C ASP A 95 -10.79 3.64 -3.48
N ILE A 96 -11.38 2.44 -3.45
CA ILE A 96 -10.71 1.20 -3.05
C ILE A 96 -9.52 0.86 -3.95
N ARG A 97 -9.62 1.19 -5.26
CA ARG A 97 -8.52 0.94 -6.19
C ARG A 97 -7.37 1.89 -5.93
N GLY A 98 -7.64 3.19 -5.79
CA GLY A 98 -6.64 4.18 -5.46
C GLY A 98 -5.95 3.90 -4.14
N MET A 99 -6.68 3.45 -3.10
CA MET A 99 -6.10 2.99 -1.83
C MET A 99 -5.09 1.86 -2.04
N ARG A 100 -5.47 0.85 -2.82
CA ARG A 100 -4.58 -0.29 -3.11
C ARG A 100 -3.34 0.15 -3.89
N GLU A 101 -3.51 0.98 -4.91
CA GLU A 101 -2.41 1.50 -5.72
C GLU A 101 -1.47 2.37 -4.89
N ALA A 102 -1.99 3.22 -4.00
CA ALA A 102 -1.18 4.02 -3.09
C ALA A 102 -0.35 3.16 -2.12
N LEU A 103 -0.90 2.08 -1.60
CA LEU A 103 -0.15 1.15 -0.75
C LEU A 103 0.99 0.47 -1.52
N LEU A 104 0.75 0.06 -2.77
CA LEU A 104 1.74 -0.60 -3.62
C LEU A 104 2.87 0.34 -4.10
N GLN A 105 2.77 1.66 -3.86
CA GLN A 105 3.90 2.59 -4.06
C GLN A 105 5.02 2.39 -3.03
N ASN A 106 4.71 1.77 -1.89
CA ASN A 106 5.74 1.42 -0.94
C ASN A 106 6.44 0.13 -1.39
N PRO A 107 7.74 0.13 -1.68
CA PRO A 107 8.47 -1.03 -2.18
C PRO A 107 8.49 -2.21 -1.20
N TRP A 108 8.24 -1.96 0.10
CA TRP A 108 8.12 -3.01 1.09
C TRP A 108 6.75 -3.70 1.11
N ILE A 109 5.78 -3.22 0.34
CA ILE A 109 4.45 -3.83 0.20
C ILE A 109 4.40 -4.61 -1.12
N SER A 110 4.59 -5.92 -1.06
CA SER A 110 4.52 -6.82 -2.22
C SER A 110 3.09 -7.10 -2.67
N GLY A 111 2.11 -6.91 -1.78
CA GLY A 111 0.70 -7.11 -2.06
C GLY A 111 -0.19 -6.33 -1.11
N ALA A 112 -1.31 -5.83 -1.64
CA ALA A 112 -2.33 -5.16 -0.85
C ALA A 112 -3.72 -5.61 -1.29
N SER A 113 -4.58 -5.96 -0.35
CA SER A 113 -6.01 -6.19 -0.54
C SER A 113 -6.79 -5.16 0.24
N VAL A 114 -7.67 -4.44 -0.44
CA VAL A 114 -8.54 -3.44 0.18
C VAL A 114 -9.97 -3.81 -0.13
N SER A 115 -10.81 -3.93 0.88
CA SER A 115 -12.21 -4.31 0.74
C SER A 115 -13.11 -3.50 1.65
N ARG A 116 -14.34 -3.27 1.17
CA ARG A 116 -15.37 -2.64 2.01
C ARG A 116 -15.92 -3.67 2.99
N ARG A 117 -16.01 -3.26 4.26
CA ARG A 117 -16.65 -4.05 5.31
C ARG A 117 -17.92 -3.35 5.78
N TRP A 118 -19.05 -3.97 5.49
CA TRP A 118 -20.33 -3.41 5.89
C TRP A 118 -20.47 -3.33 7.42
N PRO A 119 -21.12 -2.28 8.02
CA PRO A 119 -21.84 -1.22 7.33
C PRO A 119 -20.98 -0.01 6.89
N ARG A 120 -19.87 0.33 7.55
CA ARG A 120 -19.10 1.57 7.30
C ARG A 120 -17.61 1.40 7.56
N GLY A 121 -17.08 0.24 7.19
CA GLY A 121 -15.68 -0.08 7.41
C GLY A 121 -14.91 -0.36 6.12
N VAL A 122 -13.61 -0.19 6.20
CA VAL A 122 -12.65 -0.68 5.21
C VAL A 122 -11.71 -1.65 5.90
N GLU A 123 -11.54 -2.81 5.29
CA GLU A 123 -10.55 -3.80 5.70
C GLU A 123 -9.40 -3.78 4.70
N VAL A 124 -8.20 -3.63 5.23
CA VAL A 124 -6.95 -3.55 4.47
C VAL A 124 -6.05 -4.67 4.96
N GLU A 125 -5.57 -5.48 4.05
CA GLU A 125 -4.59 -6.53 4.31
C GLU A 125 -3.36 -6.28 3.46
N VAL A 126 -2.20 -6.13 4.11
CA VAL A 126 -0.92 -5.90 3.44
C VAL A 126 -0.04 -7.14 3.52
N GLN A 127 0.66 -7.42 2.44
CA GLN A 127 1.70 -8.44 2.35
C GLN A 127 3.02 -7.73 2.18
N GLU A 128 3.98 -8.04 3.05
CA GLU A 128 5.32 -7.46 2.96
C GLU A 128 6.24 -8.27 2.06
N ALA A 129 7.18 -7.58 1.43
CA ALA A 129 8.27 -8.21 0.71
C ALA A 129 9.11 -9.06 1.67
N GLN A 130 9.44 -10.27 1.25
CA GLN A 130 10.19 -11.21 2.07
C GLN A 130 11.69 -10.98 1.87
N PRO A 131 12.44 -10.57 2.90
CA PRO A 131 13.88 -10.44 2.79
C PRO A 131 14.55 -11.81 2.72
N LEU A 132 15.45 -11.97 1.75
CA LEU A 132 16.25 -13.18 1.56
C LEU A 132 17.64 -13.06 2.19
N ALA A 133 18.24 -11.87 2.11
CA ALA A 133 19.59 -11.61 2.59
C ALA A 133 19.77 -10.13 2.97
N ALA A 134 20.73 -9.86 3.83
CA ALA A 134 21.25 -8.52 3.99
C ALA A 134 22.20 -8.20 2.81
N TRP A 135 22.16 -6.97 2.32
CA TRP A 135 23.08 -6.47 1.29
C TRP A 135 23.85 -5.28 1.82
N GLY A 136 25.11 -5.51 2.18
CA GLY A 136 25.88 -4.52 2.91
C GLY A 136 25.24 -4.12 4.23
N GLU A 137 25.41 -2.84 4.61
CA GLU A 137 24.92 -2.36 5.92
C GLU A 137 23.47 -1.85 5.86
N ASP A 138 23.07 -1.23 4.72
CA ASP A 138 21.87 -0.40 4.64
C ASP A 138 20.73 -0.99 3.80
N LYS A 139 20.97 -2.09 3.09
CA LYS A 139 19.98 -2.67 2.18
C LYS A 139 19.63 -4.11 2.53
N LEU A 140 18.48 -4.53 2.05
CA LEU A 140 18.03 -5.92 2.09
C LEU A 140 17.67 -6.36 0.68
N LEU A 141 18.09 -7.54 0.32
CA LEU A 141 17.66 -8.22 -0.88
C LEU A 141 16.35 -8.95 -0.60
N VAL A 142 15.33 -8.68 -1.40
CA VAL A 142 14.03 -9.35 -1.27
C VAL A 142 13.83 -10.44 -2.33
N ALA A 143 12.82 -11.26 -2.15
CA ALA A 143 12.55 -12.43 -3.00
C ALA A 143 12.32 -12.08 -4.48
N SER A 144 11.92 -10.84 -4.80
CA SER A 144 11.82 -10.35 -6.18
C SER A 144 13.18 -10.10 -6.86
N GLY A 145 14.30 -10.16 -6.11
CA GLY A 145 15.63 -9.81 -6.60
C GLY A 145 15.98 -8.33 -6.45
N GLU A 146 15.10 -7.55 -5.86
CA GLU A 146 15.25 -6.11 -5.69
C GLU A 146 15.97 -5.78 -4.38
N LEU A 147 16.80 -4.71 -4.41
CA LEU A 147 17.46 -4.19 -3.23
C LEU A 147 16.62 -3.07 -2.62
N LEU A 148 16.13 -3.28 -1.41
CA LEU A 148 15.33 -2.30 -0.68
C LEU A 148 16.11 -1.72 0.50
N PRO A 149 15.88 -0.45 0.86
CA PRO A 149 16.45 0.14 2.05
C PRO A 149 16.04 -0.65 3.29
N ARG A 150 16.95 -0.89 4.23
CA ARG A 150 16.66 -1.63 5.46
C ARG A 150 15.75 -0.80 6.39
N PRO A 151 14.56 -1.30 6.78
CA PRO A 151 13.73 -0.64 7.76
C PRO A 151 14.40 -0.64 9.14
N ALA A 152 14.33 0.49 9.85
CA ALA A 152 14.96 0.64 11.17
C ALA A 152 14.47 -0.39 12.21
N GLN A 153 13.22 -0.84 12.08
CA GLN A 153 12.62 -1.83 12.99
C GLN A 153 12.96 -3.28 12.65
N MET A 154 13.55 -3.56 11.47
CA MET A 154 13.79 -4.91 11.02
C MET A 154 15.15 -5.43 11.53
N ASN A 155 15.10 -6.50 12.32
CA ASN A 155 16.28 -7.21 12.74
C ASN A 155 16.69 -8.25 11.68
N SER A 156 17.84 -8.03 11.06
CA SER A 156 18.39 -8.91 10.02
C SER A 156 19.35 -9.98 10.58
N GLY A 157 19.49 -10.13 11.88
CA GLY A 157 20.51 -10.97 12.52
C GLY A 157 20.50 -12.48 12.17
N ARG A 158 19.48 -12.96 11.47
CA ARG A 158 19.38 -14.35 10.97
C ARG A 158 19.53 -14.48 9.47
N LEU A 159 19.58 -13.34 8.75
CA LEU A 159 19.73 -13.38 7.30
C LEU A 159 21.20 -13.53 6.93
N PRO A 160 21.52 -14.29 5.88
CA PRO A 160 22.85 -14.30 5.31
C PRO A 160 23.18 -12.90 4.80
N GLU A 161 24.47 -12.56 4.82
CA GLU A 161 24.96 -11.30 4.30
C GLU A 161 25.56 -11.51 2.91
N LEU A 162 25.02 -10.79 1.92
CA LEU A 162 25.56 -10.75 0.56
C LEU A 162 26.20 -9.39 0.31
N ALA A 163 27.31 -9.37 -0.40
CA ALA A 163 28.01 -8.12 -0.73
C ALA A 163 28.72 -8.19 -2.08
N GLY A 164 28.77 -7.07 -2.76
CA GLY A 164 29.42 -6.87 -4.04
C GLY A 164 28.87 -5.66 -4.76
N ASP A 165 29.18 -5.53 -6.04
CA ASP A 165 28.59 -4.51 -6.89
C ASP A 165 27.09 -4.79 -7.10
N GLU A 166 26.25 -3.74 -7.04
CA GLU A 166 24.81 -3.86 -7.27
C GLU A 166 24.46 -4.33 -8.69
N GLU A 167 25.34 -4.09 -9.66
CA GLU A 167 25.18 -4.62 -11.02
C GLU A 167 25.30 -6.15 -11.07
N LEU A 168 25.94 -6.76 -10.07
CA LEU A 168 26.17 -8.20 -9.97
C LEU A 168 25.17 -8.92 -9.04
N VAL A 169 24.11 -8.25 -8.55
CA VAL A 169 23.13 -8.81 -7.61
C VAL A 169 22.62 -10.17 -8.07
N GLU A 170 22.13 -10.28 -9.31
CA GLU A 170 21.58 -11.53 -9.84
C GLU A 170 22.61 -12.65 -9.83
N ARG A 171 23.86 -12.34 -10.22
CA ARG A 171 24.96 -13.30 -10.21
C ARG A 171 25.31 -13.77 -8.80
N ILE A 172 25.38 -12.84 -7.84
CA ILE A 172 25.71 -13.15 -6.44
C ILE A 172 24.59 -13.99 -5.81
N VAL A 173 23.32 -13.68 -6.08
CA VAL A 173 22.15 -14.44 -5.63
C VAL A 173 22.19 -15.87 -6.20
N ALA A 174 22.43 -16.04 -7.49
CA ALA A 174 22.50 -17.35 -8.14
C ALA A 174 23.61 -18.21 -7.52
N GLN A 175 24.78 -17.62 -7.28
CA GLN A 175 25.89 -18.32 -6.64
C GLN A 175 25.59 -18.66 -5.18
N TYR A 176 24.97 -17.73 -4.43
CA TYR A 176 24.54 -17.99 -3.06
C TYR A 176 23.57 -19.18 -2.98
N GLN A 177 22.54 -19.21 -3.84
CA GLN A 177 21.56 -20.31 -3.85
C GLN A 177 22.21 -21.65 -4.14
N ALA A 178 23.11 -21.70 -5.13
CA ALA A 178 23.84 -22.93 -5.46
C ALA A 178 24.73 -23.39 -4.31
N LEU A 179 25.43 -22.47 -3.64
CA LEU A 179 26.29 -22.76 -2.50
C LEU A 179 25.48 -23.18 -1.26
N ALA A 180 24.41 -22.45 -0.95
CA ALA A 180 23.55 -22.76 0.18
C ALA A 180 22.96 -24.18 0.04
N GLY A 181 22.46 -24.54 -1.16
CA GLY A 181 21.98 -25.88 -1.44
C GLY A 181 23.06 -26.95 -1.24
N LEU A 182 24.29 -26.71 -1.68
CA LEU A 182 25.40 -27.62 -1.51
C LEU A 182 25.83 -27.78 -0.04
N LEU A 183 25.95 -26.65 0.69
CA LEU A 183 26.42 -26.62 2.07
C LEU A 183 25.38 -27.18 3.07
N THR A 184 24.09 -26.96 2.83
CA THR A 184 23.00 -27.52 3.65
C THR A 184 23.04 -29.06 3.67
N THR A 185 23.49 -29.72 2.59
CA THR A 185 23.67 -31.19 2.58
C THR A 185 24.77 -31.65 3.55
N ARG A 186 25.46 -30.74 4.20
CA ARG A 186 26.62 -30.96 5.10
C ARG A 186 26.46 -30.28 6.45
N ASP A 187 25.26 -29.86 6.80
CA ASP A 187 24.97 -29.12 8.05
C ASP A 187 25.82 -27.85 8.19
N MET A 188 26.19 -27.26 7.03
CA MET A 188 26.94 -26.01 6.99
C MET A 188 26.03 -24.91 6.43
N GLU A 189 26.09 -23.74 7.04
CA GLU A 189 25.30 -22.59 6.64
C GLU A 189 26.20 -21.42 6.25
N VAL A 190 25.76 -20.69 5.22
CA VAL A 190 26.41 -19.47 4.76
C VAL A 190 26.05 -18.34 5.70
N LYS A 191 27.05 -17.69 6.30
CA LYS A 191 26.89 -16.44 7.04
C LYS A 191 27.05 -15.24 6.12
N ARG A 192 28.11 -15.23 5.27
CA ARG A 192 28.39 -14.17 4.32
C ARG A 192 28.93 -14.73 3.01
N LEU A 193 28.47 -14.18 1.89
CA LEU A 193 29.05 -14.37 0.57
C LEU A 193 29.33 -13.01 -0.05
N SER A 194 30.56 -12.78 -0.49
CA SER A 194 30.93 -11.54 -1.17
C SER A 194 31.72 -11.81 -2.43
N PHE A 195 31.59 -10.90 -3.38
CA PHE A 195 32.41 -10.85 -4.58
C PHE A 195 33.08 -9.48 -4.70
N ASP A 196 34.35 -9.49 -4.97
CA ASP A 196 35.17 -8.32 -5.22
C ASP A 196 36.07 -8.59 -6.45
N ASP A 197 36.24 -7.59 -7.31
CA ASP A 197 37.00 -7.75 -8.56
C ASP A 197 38.49 -8.09 -8.35
N LEU A 198 39.07 -7.72 -7.23
CA LEU A 198 40.47 -8.00 -6.88
C LEU A 198 40.61 -9.32 -6.12
N ALA A 199 39.78 -9.55 -5.13
CA ALA A 199 39.88 -10.69 -4.24
C ALA A 199 39.07 -11.92 -4.71
N GLY A 200 38.12 -11.74 -5.62
CA GLY A 200 37.21 -12.76 -6.09
C GLY A 200 36.15 -13.08 -5.03
N TRP A 201 35.59 -14.29 -5.10
CA TRP A 201 34.61 -14.81 -4.19
C TRP A 201 35.19 -15.12 -2.81
N GLN A 202 34.51 -14.64 -1.78
CA GLN A 202 34.80 -14.95 -0.38
C GLN A 202 33.53 -15.45 0.29
N LEU A 203 33.65 -16.53 1.02
CA LEU A 203 32.54 -17.17 1.73
C LEU A 203 32.90 -17.29 3.21
N GLU A 204 32.02 -16.85 4.08
CA GLU A 204 32.11 -17.09 5.53
C GLU A 204 30.97 -18.01 5.94
N LEU A 205 31.28 -19.07 6.66
CA LEU A 205 30.33 -20.00 7.26
C LEU A 205 29.89 -19.52 8.62
N VAL A 206 28.71 -19.93 9.08
CA VAL A 206 28.20 -19.63 10.44
C VAL A 206 29.18 -20.18 11.51
N SER A 207 29.93 -21.24 11.24
CA SER A 207 30.99 -21.77 12.10
C SER A 207 32.19 -20.80 12.27
N GLY A 208 32.24 -19.72 11.50
CA GLY A 208 33.33 -18.74 11.45
C GLY A 208 34.48 -19.10 10.53
N VAL A 209 34.42 -20.20 9.79
CA VAL A 209 35.42 -20.55 8.78
C VAL A 209 35.26 -19.66 7.56
N GLN A 210 36.35 -19.02 7.13
CA GLN A 210 36.41 -18.18 5.93
C GLN A 210 37.02 -18.97 4.77
N LEU A 211 36.39 -18.92 3.60
CA LEU A 211 36.87 -19.55 2.37
C LEU A 211 37.21 -18.47 1.32
N HIS A 212 38.44 -18.48 0.86
CA HIS A 212 38.87 -17.67 -0.28
C HIS A 212 38.78 -18.53 -1.54
N LEU A 213 37.84 -18.19 -2.42
CA LEU A 213 37.46 -19.03 -3.55
C LEU A 213 37.96 -18.48 -4.90
N GLY A 214 38.42 -17.19 -4.98
CA GLY A 214 38.88 -16.57 -6.23
C GLY A 214 37.72 -16.32 -7.21
N HIS A 215 38.01 -16.19 -8.51
CA HIS A 215 37.02 -15.74 -9.49
C HIS A 215 36.25 -16.86 -10.16
N ASP A 216 36.86 -18.02 -10.34
CA ASP A 216 36.34 -19.12 -11.15
C ASP A 216 36.11 -20.39 -10.32
N GLU A 217 35.37 -21.36 -10.91
CA GLU A 217 35.21 -22.71 -10.37
C GLU A 217 34.66 -22.75 -8.92
N LEU A 218 33.81 -21.79 -8.55
CA LEU A 218 33.33 -21.59 -7.19
C LEU A 218 32.81 -22.89 -6.54
N LEU A 219 31.95 -23.61 -7.26
CA LEU A 219 31.34 -24.87 -6.74
C LEU A 219 32.38 -25.97 -6.57
N GLU A 220 33.34 -26.08 -7.50
CA GLU A 220 34.41 -27.09 -7.41
C GLU A 220 35.32 -26.81 -6.22
N ARG A 221 35.67 -25.55 -6.00
CA ARG A 221 36.51 -25.16 -4.86
C ARG A 221 35.81 -25.38 -3.52
N VAL A 222 34.53 -25.10 -3.44
CA VAL A 222 33.75 -25.45 -2.24
C VAL A 222 33.62 -26.94 -2.07
N ASN A 223 33.40 -27.73 -3.11
CA ASN A 223 33.40 -29.20 -3.05
C ASN A 223 34.74 -29.75 -2.56
N ARG A 224 35.88 -29.17 -3.01
CA ARG A 224 37.22 -29.54 -2.51
C ARG A 224 37.35 -29.25 -1.03
N PHE A 225 36.90 -28.10 -0.54
CA PHE A 225 36.84 -27.82 0.90
C PHE A 225 35.97 -28.85 1.65
N LEU A 226 34.79 -29.21 1.12
CA LEU A 226 33.91 -30.19 1.73
C LEU A 226 34.53 -31.60 1.80
N GLN A 227 35.35 -31.98 0.84
CA GLN A 227 36.13 -33.23 0.91
C GLN A 227 37.18 -33.19 1.99
N LEU A 228 37.92 -32.07 2.09
CA LEU A 228 38.96 -31.87 3.14
C LEU A 228 38.34 -31.80 4.53
N SER A 229 37.20 -31.17 4.69
CA SER A 229 36.50 -31.04 5.97
C SER A 229 36.03 -32.38 6.54
N ARG A 230 35.81 -33.38 5.68
CA ARG A 230 35.50 -34.79 6.10
C ARG A 230 36.72 -35.66 6.29
N GLY A 231 37.81 -35.30 5.67
CA GLY A 231 39.06 -36.04 5.74
C GLY A 231 40.06 -35.45 6.74
N VAL A 232 41.09 -34.86 6.20
CA VAL A 232 42.23 -34.36 6.98
C VAL A 232 41.87 -33.26 7.96
N LEU A 233 40.91 -32.41 7.67
CA LEU A 233 40.51 -31.29 8.54
C LEU A 233 39.45 -31.68 9.58
N ALA A 234 38.77 -32.81 9.43
CA ALA A 234 37.66 -33.18 10.30
C ALA A 234 37.97 -33.08 11.82
N PRO A 235 39.10 -33.59 12.34
CA PRO A 235 39.42 -33.50 13.78
C PRO A 235 39.75 -32.08 14.25
N HIS A 236 40.00 -31.17 13.34
CA HIS A 236 40.54 -29.84 13.65
C HIS A 236 39.69 -28.70 13.03
N LEU A 237 38.53 -29.01 12.47
CA LEU A 237 37.71 -28.01 11.74
C LEU A 237 37.35 -26.81 12.60
N GLU A 238 37.12 -27.01 13.90
CA GLU A 238 36.82 -25.93 14.86
C GLU A 238 37.98 -24.95 15.05
N LYS A 239 39.21 -25.43 14.84
CA LYS A 239 40.42 -24.60 14.91
C LYS A 239 40.77 -23.90 13.63
N VAL A 240 40.08 -24.20 12.54
CA VAL A 240 40.29 -23.54 11.23
C VAL A 240 39.71 -22.14 11.29
N SER A 241 40.51 -21.15 10.92
CA SER A 241 40.09 -19.76 10.72
C SER A 241 39.79 -19.49 9.26
N ARG A 242 40.73 -19.86 8.37
CA ARG A 242 40.63 -19.55 6.94
C ARG A 242 41.15 -20.69 6.09
N VAL A 243 40.50 -20.90 4.95
CA VAL A 243 40.92 -21.86 3.92
C VAL A 243 41.00 -21.15 2.60
N ASP A 244 42.17 -21.16 1.98
CA ASP A 244 42.42 -20.60 0.64
C ASP A 244 42.42 -21.75 -0.38
N THR A 245 41.43 -21.79 -1.26
CA THR A 245 41.26 -22.82 -2.27
C THR A 245 41.56 -22.32 -3.70
N ARG A 246 42.15 -21.14 -3.83
CA ARG A 246 42.44 -20.52 -5.15
C ARG A 246 43.47 -21.31 -5.97
N TYR A 247 44.29 -22.09 -5.31
CA TYR A 247 45.30 -22.92 -5.95
C TYR A 247 44.71 -24.19 -6.57
N GLY A 248 45.09 -24.56 -7.77
CA GLY A 248 44.55 -25.72 -8.48
C GLY A 248 44.70 -27.05 -7.75
N ASN A 249 45.88 -27.34 -7.19
CA ASN A 249 46.25 -28.62 -6.59
C ASN A 249 46.56 -28.54 -5.09
N ALA A 250 46.42 -27.38 -4.47
CA ALA A 250 46.76 -27.17 -3.06
C ALA A 250 45.67 -26.33 -2.34
N VAL A 251 45.58 -26.49 -1.04
CA VAL A 251 44.78 -25.66 -0.17
C VAL A 251 45.64 -25.16 0.96
N ALA A 252 45.64 -23.85 1.18
CA ALA A 252 46.31 -23.27 2.35
C ALA A 252 45.31 -23.13 3.51
N VAL A 253 45.68 -23.57 4.69
CA VAL A 253 44.85 -23.51 5.87
C VAL A 253 45.49 -22.62 6.93
N GLN A 254 44.74 -21.63 7.39
CA GLN A 254 45.10 -20.80 8.54
C GLN A 254 44.33 -21.27 9.76
N TRP A 255 45.03 -21.47 10.85
CA TRP A 255 44.47 -21.87 12.15
C TRP A 255 44.07 -20.65 12.97
N LYS A 256 43.08 -20.80 13.82
CA LYS A 256 42.77 -19.78 14.84
C LYS A 256 43.96 -19.70 15.80
N GLU A 257 44.39 -18.48 16.12
CA GLU A 257 45.39 -18.27 17.15
C GLU A 257 44.82 -18.74 18.50
N ASP A 258 45.53 -19.61 19.19
CA ASP A 258 45.21 -19.92 20.57
C ASP A 258 45.37 -18.63 21.38
N LYS A 259 44.27 -18.04 21.84
CA LYS A 259 44.34 -16.96 22.80
C LYS A 259 45.00 -17.56 24.06
N GLN A 260 46.31 -17.40 24.16
CA GLN A 260 47.00 -17.63 25.41
C GLN A 260 46.34 -16.72 26.44
N GLN A 261 45.65 -17.35 27.38
CA GLN A 261 45.18 -16.70 28.58
C GLN A 261 46.38 -16.17 29.32
N ASN A 262 46.52 -14.87 29.35
CA ASN A 262 47.42 -14.15 30.25
C ASN A 262 46.62 -13.70 31.47
#